data_89ab162a589b4151141de3c02f55e0d6
#
_entry.id   89ab162a589b4151141de3c02f55e0d6
#
_cell.length_a   1.000
_cell.length_b   1.000
_cell.length_c   1.000
_cell.angle_alpha   90.00
_cell.angle_beta   90.00
_cell.angle_gamma   90.00
#
_symmetry.space_group_name_H-M   'P 1'
#
loop_
_entity.id
_entity.type
_entity.pdbx_description
1 polymer ?
#
loop_
_entity_poly.entity_id
_entity_poly.type
_entity_poly.pdbx_seq_one_letter_code
_entity_poly.pdbx_strand_id
1 'polypeptide(L)'
;LQFLFRTNRAVPIGVLYRRTLHEKVGYFDEELPVVGDWEFNMRAAMAGEVQLLDEPLAYWCKRPDATGSAANSVSHEQQHRIFDAQVRANAIREDLAAGAHIGPYLYQAHLTNELDGRLLETLEALQDVQERLERLETMQQEQCERLHRMERAMSWSGKLSRLRAVFSPKDSSSK
;
A
#
# COMPACT_ATOMS: atom_id res chain seq x y z
N LEU A 1 17.27 -1.67 15.60
CA LEU A 1 17.46 -0.24 15.30
C LEU A 1 16.93 0.14 13.93
N GLN A 2 17.38 -0.46 12.83
CA GLN A 2 16.92 -0.11 11.47
C GLN A 2 15.40 -0.12 11.31
N PHE A 3 14.72 -1.04 11.99
CA PHE A 3 13.27 -1.14 11.96
C PHE A 3 12.58 0.11 12.56
N LEU A 4 13.09 0.64 13.66
CA LEU A 4 12.58 1.85 14.31
C LEU A 4 12.95 3.12 13.52
N PHE A 5 14.13 3.16 12.91
CA PHE A 5 14.58 4.32 12.14
C PHE A 5 13.83 4.49 10.82
N ARG A 6 13.33 3.39 10.26
CA ARG A 6 12.61 3.44 8.99
C ARG A 6 11.25 4.12 9.09
N THR A 7 10.49 3.80 10.14
CA THR A 7 9.14 4.32 10.34
C THR A 7 8.65 4.09 11.77
N ASN A 8 7.72 4.92 12.23
CA ASN A 8 7.06 4.69 13.52
C ASN A 8 6.14 3.45 13.45
N ARG A 9 6.56 2.37 14.10
CA ARG A 9 5.79 1.13 14.20
C ARG A 9 5.44 0.75 15.64
N ALA A 10 5.96 1.49 16.60
CA ALA A 10 5.70 1.28 18.00
C ALA A 10 4.68 2.29 18.49
N VAL A 11 3.43 1.86 18.65
CA VAL A 11 2.40 2.71 19.27
C VAL A 11 2.74 2.96 20.73
N PRO A 12 2.44 4.15 21.31
CA PRO A 12 2.85 4.51 22.68
C PRO A 12 2.42 3.50 23.74
N ILE A 13 1.24 2.92 23.60
CA ILE A 13 0.70 1.92 24.54
C ILE A 13 1.44 0.56 24.45
N GLY A 14 2.16 0.31 23.37
CA GLY A 14 2.92 -0.93 23.15
C GLY A 14 4.37 -0.85 23.62
N VAL A 15 4.80 0.24 24.25
CA VAL A 15 6.17 0.44 24.69
C VAL A 15 6.23 0.52 26.22
N LEU A 16 7.10 -0.32 26.80
CA LEU A 16 7.38 -0.31 28.23
C LEU A 16 8.86 -0.04 28.47
N TYR A 17 9.17 0.93 29.31
CA TYR A 17 10.55 1.27 29.66
C TYR A 17 10.67 1.69 31.13
N ARG A 18 11.86 1.61 31.64
CA ARG A 18 12.15 2.06 33.02
C ARG A 18 12.15 3.59 33.07
N ARG A 19 11.58 4.17 34.13
CA ARG A 19 11.54 5.62 34.32
C ARG A 19 12.91 6.29 34.27
N THR A 20 13.94 5.59 34.76
CA THR A 20 15.33 6.05 34.70
C THR A 20 15.88 6.24 33.29
N LEU A 21 15.16 5.79 32.24
CA LEU A 21 15.54 6.06 30.87
C LEU A 21 15.49 7.56 30.55
N HIS A 22 14.52 8.29 31.11
CA HIS A 22 14.43 9.75 30.94
C HIS A 22 15.67 10.50 31.47
N GLU A 23 16.34 9.96 32.48
CA GLU A 23 17.60 10.53 32.98
C GLU A 23 18.74 10.43 31.97
N LYS A 24 18.67 9.43 31.07
CA LYS A 24 19.69 9.17 30.05
C LYS A 24 19.39 9.87 28.72
N VAL A 25 18.14 9.84 28.28
CA VAL A 25 17.76 10.29 26.94
C VAL A 25 16.86 11.54 26.93
N GLY A 26 16.51 12.06 28.11
CA GLY A 26 15.58 13.18 28.23
C GLY A 26 14.10 12.77 28.13
N TYR A 27 13.22 13.75 28.12
CA TYR A 27 11.78 13.59 27.97
C TYR A 27 11.37 13.65 26.51
N PHE A 28 10.06 13.49 26.26
CA PHE A 28 9.46 13.70 24.93
C PHE A 28 9.68 15.16 24.51
N ASP A 29 9.90 15.36 23.22
CA ASP A 29 9.96 16.70 22.63
C ASP A 29 8.55 17.27 22.49
N GLU A 30 8.26 18.31 23.27
CA GLU A 30 6.95 18.96 23.32
C GLU A 30 6.67 19.83 22.07
N GLU A 31 7.68 20.12 21.26
CA GLU A 31 7.55 20.83 19.99
C GLU A 31 7.04 19.91 18.86
N LEU A 32 7.00 18.60 19.11
CA LEU A 32 6.51 17.60 18.16
C LEU A 32 5.07 17.18 18.50
N PRO A 33 4.05 17.80 17.89
CA PRO A 33 2.63 17.47 18.16
C PRO A 33 2.24 16.07 17.66
N VAL A 34 3.03 15.52 16.74
CA VAL A 34 2.96 14.14 16.24
C VAL A 34 4.38 13.60 16.12
N VAL A 35 4.53 12.29 16.02
CA VAL A 35 5.81 11.55 15.94
C VAL A 35 6.78 11.73 17.12
N GLY A 36 6.41 12.45 18.18
CA GLY A 36 7.26 12.60 19.36
C GLY A 36 7.53 11.28 20.08
N ASP A 37 6.60 10.34 20.06
CA ASP A 37 6.77 8.97 20.55
C ASP A 37 7.82 8.21 19.72
N TRP A 38 7.83 8.38 18.42
CA TRP A 38 8.81 7.75 17.54
C TRP A 38 10.21 8.35 17.74
N GLU A 39 10.32 9.65 17.82
CA GLU A 39 11.57 10.37 18.11
C GLU A 39 12.17 9.88 19.45
N PHE A 40 11.36 9.84 20.51
CA PHE A 40 11.76 9.34 21.80
C PHE A 40 12.20 7.87 21.74
N ASN A 41 11.44 7.02 21.06
CA ASN A 41 11.77 5.60 20.91
C ASN A 41 13.10 5.38 20.18
N MET A 42 13.47 6.24 19.24
CA MET A 42 14.77 6.19 18.58
C MET A 42 15.91 6.50 19.56
N ARG A 43 15.80 7.57 20.37
CA ARG A 43 16.79 7.89 21.41
C ARG A 43 16.88 6.78 22.47
N ALA A 44 15.76 6.24 22.89
CA ALA A 44 15.67 5.12 23.81
C ALA A 44 16.41 3.88 23.28
N ALA A 45 16.18 3.53 22.01
CA ALA A 45 16.80 2.38 21.37
C ALA A 45 18.32 2.55 21.13
N MET A 46 18.80 3.79 21.00
CA MET A 46 20.24 4.07 20.98
C MET A 46 20.89 3.94 22.36
N ALA A 47 20.14 4.18 23.45
CA ALA A 47 20.64 4.15 24.81
C ALA A 47 20.60 2.76 25.47
N GLY A 48 19.95 1.77 24.86
CA GLY A 48 19.79 0.44 25.42
C GLY A 48 19.23 -0.59 24.43
N GLU A 49 19.12 -1.83 24.90
CA GLU A 49 18.54 -2.92 24.12
C GLU A 49 17.01 -2.84 24.09
N VAL A 50 16.44 -3.16 22.94
CA VAL A 50 14.98 -3.28 22.75
C VAL A 50 14.63 -4.75 22.64
N GLN A 51 13.76 -5.23 23.51
CA GLN A 51 13.19 -6.58 23.45
C GLN A 51 11.79 -6.53 22.90
N LEU A 52 11.44 -7.48 22.04
CA LEU A 52 10.07 -7.70 21.56
C LEU A 52 9.44 -8.80 22.41
N LEU A 53 8.28 -8.51 22.98
CA LEU A 53 7.44 -9.52 23.62
C LEU A 53 6.43 -10.01 22.57
N ASP A 54 6.46 -11.30 22.29
CA ASP A 54 5.55 -11.93 21.30
C ASP A 54 4.23 -12.32 21.98
N GLU A 55 3.62 -11.33 22.65
CA GLU A 55 2.36 -11.48 23.35
C GLU A 55 1.49 -10.22 23.15
N PRO A 56 0.18 -10.36 22.92
CA PRO A 56 -0.75 -9.23 22.80
C PRO A 56 -1.08 -8.67 24.19
N LEU A 57 -0.28 -7.74 24.68
CA LEU A 57 -0.39 -7.16 26.03
C LEU A 57 -1.17 -5.84 26.09
N ALA A 58 -1.53 -5.25 24.93
CA ALA A 58 -2.22 -3.98 24.87
C ALA A 58 -3.21 -3.90 23.71
N TYR A 59 -4.28 -3.11 23.90
CA TYR A 59 -5.26 -2.81 22.87
C TYR A 59 -5.11 -1.38 22.38
N TRP A 60 -4.87 -1.22 21.08
CA TRP A 60 -4.87 0.09 20.44
C TRP A 60 -6.24 0.40 19.86
N CYS A 61 -6.95 1.34 20.49
CA CYS A 61 -8.30 1.75 20.06
C CYS A 61 -8.20 2.75 18.90
N LYS A 62 -8.60 2.33 17.70
CA LYS A 62 -8.79 3.23 16.56
C LYS A 62 -10.13 3.94 16.68
N ARG A 63 -10.16 5.24 16.43
CA ARG A 63 -11.36 6.09 16.48
C ARG A 63 -11.50 6.84 15.16
N PRO A 64 -11.94 6.18 14.08
CA PRO A 64 -11.96 6.77 12.74
C PRO A 64 -12.88 7.99 12.62
N ASP A 65 -13.97 8.01 13.40
CA ASP A 65 -15.00 9.07 13.34
C ASP A 65 -14.78 10.17 14.39
N ALA A 66 -13.75 10.09 15.22
CA ALA A 66 -13.48 11.08 16.25
C ALA A 66 -12.79 12.31 15.66
N THR A 67 -13.19 13.49 16.14
CA THR A 67 -12.62 14.78 15.73
C THR A 67 -12.01 15.52 16.92
N GLY A 68 -11.16 16.51 16.64
CA GLY A 68 -10.49 17.33 17.67
C GLY A 68 -9.58 16.49 18.58
N SER A 69 -9.58 16.79 19.87
CA SER A 69 -8.71 16.12 20.86
C SER A 69 -9.03 14.65 21.11
N ALA A 70 -10.18 14.17 20.65
CA ALA A 70 -10.57 12.76 20.74
C ALA A 70 -10.06 11.91 19.56
N ALA A 71 -9.64 12.55 18.46
CA ALA A 71 -9.13 11.86 17.28
C ALA A 71 -7.75 11.25 17.55
N ASN A 72 -7.48 10.14 16.88
CA ASN A 72 -6.13 9.59 16.87
C ASN A 72 -5.24 10.48 15.98
N SER A 73 -4.04 10.82 16.44
CA SER A 73 -3.07 11.62 15.66
C SER A 73 -2.74 11.03 14.28
N VAL A 74 -2.89 9.72 14.10
CA VAL A 74 -2.71 9.00 12.82
C VAL A 74 -3.61 9.53 11.69
N SER A 75 -4.73 10.20 12.01
CA SER A 75 -5.60 10.84 11.01
C SER A 75 -4.99 12.10 10.38
N HIS A 76 -3.89 12.63 10.93
CA HIS A 76 -3.20 13.82 10.45
C HIS A 76 -1.98 13.48 9.59
N GLU A 77 -2.18 12.76 8.49
CA GLU A 77 -1.09 12.23 7.65
C GLU A 77 -0.11 13.31 7.17
N GLN A 78 -0.60 14.47 6.78
CA GLN A 78 0.25 15.58 6.34
C GLN A 78 1.17 16.10 7.46
N GLN A 79 0.66 16.21 8.68
CA GLN A 79 1.48 16.61 9.83
C GLN A 79 2.53 15.56 10.15
N HIS A 80 2.17 14.28 10.09
CA HIS A 80 3.15 13.19 10.27
C HIS A 80 4.29 13.27 9.27
N ARG A 81 4.03 13.55 8.00
CA ARG A 81 5.08 13.71 6.99
C ARG A 81 6.00 14.90 7.26
N ILE A 82 5.44 16.04 7.67
CA ILE A 82 6.22 17.25 7.96
C ILE A 82 7.14 17.02 9.16
N PHE A 83 6.59 16.53 10.27
CA PHE A 83 7.36 16.33 11.49
C PHE A 83 8.33 15.14 11.40
N ASP A 84 8.00 14.08 10.65
CA ASP A 84 8.97 13.01 10.33
C ASP A 84 10.18 13.58 9.57
N ALA A 85 9.95 14.39 8.56
CA ALA A 85 11.02 15.04 7.81
C ALA A 85 11.85 15.99 8.71
N GLN A 86 11.20 16.72 9.63
CA GLN A 86 11.87 17.60 10.57
C GLN A 86 12.78 16.82 11.54
N VAL A 87 12.29 15.75 12.13
CA VAL A 87 13.08 14.88 13.04
C VAL A 87 14.32 14.36 12.32
N ARG A 88 14.16 13.83 11.10
CA ARG A 88 15.29 13.34 10.29
C ARG A 88 16.28 14.44 9.93
N ALA A 89 15.79 15.62 9.55
CA ALA A 89 16.65 16.75 9.23
C ALA A 89 17.42 17.26 10.44
N ASN A 90 16.80 17.26 11.62
CA ASN A 90 17.47 17.64 12.86
C ASN A 90 18.58 16.64 13.23
N ALA A 91 18.29 15.32 13.16
CA ALA A 91 19.29 14.29 13.41
C ALA A 91 20.51 14.42 12.46
N ILE A 92 20.27 14.68 11.17
CA ILE A 92 21.39 14.91 10.22
C ILE A 92 22.16 16.18 10.59
N ARG A 93 21.50 17.27 11.01
CA ARG A 93 22.20 18.50 11.42
C ARG A 93 23.06 18.28 12.67
N GLU A 94 22.56 17.52 13.63
CA GLU A 94 23.29 17.14 14.84
C GLU A 94 24.53 16.31 14.50
N ASP A 95 24.38 15.30 13.63
CA ASP A 95 25.51 14.48 13.17
C ASP A 95 26.58 15.33 12.47
N LEU A 96 26.16 16.23 11.57
CA LEU A 96 27.08 17.13 10.87
C LEU A 96 27.78 18.09 11.84
N ALA A 97 27.07 18.61 12.84
CA ALA A 97 27.64 19.47 13.88
C ALA A 97 28.61 18.71 14.78
N ALA A 98 28.41 17.41 14.98
CA ALA A 98 29.32 16.51 15.69
C ALA A 98 30.53 16.08 14.84
N GLY A 99 30.65 16.55 13.59
CA GLY A 99 31.79 16.29 12.72
C GLY A 99 31.61 15.14 11.73
N ALA A 100 30.40 14.64 11.55
CA ALA A 100 30.11 13.66 10.50
C ALA A 100 30.30 14.27 9.10
N HIS A 101 30.67 13.43 8.13
CA HIS A 101 30.83 13.84 6.74
C HIS A 101 29.51 13.79 5.99
N ILE A 102 29.19 14.80 5.19
CA ILE A 102 27.97 14.89 4.40
C ILE A 102 27.88 13.84 3.27
N GLY A 103 29.02 13.30 2.82
CA GLY A 103 29.08 12.38 1.68
C GLY A 103 28.16 11.18 1.75
N PRO A 104 28.09 10.41 2.86
CA PRO A 104 27.17 9.29 3.01
C PRO A 104 25.70 9.68 2.85
N TYR A 105 25.29 10.83 3.38
CA TYR A 105 23.91 11.33 3.26
C TYR A 105 23.55 11.68 1.83
N LEU A 106 24.47 12.33 1.10
CA LEU A 106 24.28 12.66 -0.32
C LEU A 106 24.19 11.39 -1.18
N TYR A 107 25.05 10.41 -0.92
CA TYR A 107 25.02 9.15 -1.64
C TYR A 107 23.74 8.37 -1.38
N GLN A 108 23.28 8.32 -0.12
CA GLN A 108 22.01 7.67 0.22
C GLN A 108 20.82 8.37 -0.42
N ALA A 109 20.79 9.71 -0.44
CA ALA A 109 19.76 10.49 -1.11
C ALA A 109 19.72 10.19 -2.62
N HIS A 110 20.89 10.07 -3.27
CA HIS A 110 21.00 9.69 -4.66
C HIS A 110 20.43 8.29 -4.93
N LEU A 111 20.82 7.30 -4.13
CA LEU A 111 20.29 5.94 -4.27
C LEU A 111 18.76 5.88 -4.08
N THR A 112 18.24 6.64 -3.11
CA THR A 112 16.79 6.70 -2.88
C THR A 112 16.08 7.29 -4.10
N ASN A 113 16.60 8.38 -4.67
CA ASN A 113 16.04 9.01 -5.85
C ASN A 113 16.07 8.07 -7.09
N GLU A 114 17.15 7.30 -7.27
CA GLU A 114 17.20 6.30 -8.35
C GLU A 114 16.17 5.18 -8.14
N LEU A 115 15.98 4.71 -6.88
CA LEU A 115 14.98 3.70 -6.57
C LEU A 115 13.56 4.20 -6.79
N ASP A 116 13.27 5.43 -6.40
CA ASP A 116 11.97 6.07 -6.64
C ASP A 116 11.68 6.21 -8.13
N GLY A 117 12.68 6.61 -8.94
CA GLY A 117 12.57 6.67 -10.41
C GLY A 117 12.21 5.31 -11.01
N ARG A 118 12.95 4.25 -10.63
CA ARG A 118 12.68 2.88 -11.09
C ARG A 118 11.31 2.37 -10.64
N LEU A 119 10.88 2.74 -9.44
CA LEU A 119 9.55 2.37 -8.94
C LEU A 119 8.45 3.02 -9.78
N LEU A 120 8.59 4.29 -10.12
CA LEU A 120 7.63 4.99 -10.99
C LEU A 120 7.56 4.34 -12.37
N GLU A 121 8.70 4.06 -13.01
CA GLU A 121 8.75 3.35 -14.30
C GLU A 121 8.06 1.99 -14.24
N THR A 122 8.26 1.23 -13.17
CA THR A 122 7.60 -0.08 -13.00
C THR A 122 6.11 0.04 -12.77
N LEU A 123 5.65 1.06 -12.05
CA LEU A 123 4.22 1.33 -11.84
C LEU A 123 3.54 1.71 -13.16
N GLU A 124 4.15 2.56 -13.97
CA GLU A 124 3.65 2.93 -15.30
C GLU A 124 3.55 1.69 -16.23
N ALA A 125 4.58 0.85 -16.23
CA ALA A 125 4.56 -0.40 -16.99
C ALA A 125 3.45 -1.37 -16.53
N LEU A 126 3.22 -1.46 -15.23
CA LEU A 126 2.13 -2.27 -14.66
C LEU A 126 0.75 -1.73 -15.06
N GLN A 127 0.56 -0.43 -15.08
CA GLN A 127 -0.68 0.19 -15.54
C GLN A 127 -0.94 -0.12 -17.03
N ASP A 128 0.09 -0.01 -17.89
CA ASP A 128 -0.04 -0.37 -19.32
C ASP A 128 -0.43 -1.85 -19.50
N VAL A 129 0.18 -2.76 -18.73
CA VAL A 129 -0.19 -4.18 -18.76
C VAL A 129 -1.62 -4.40 -18.29
N GLN A 130 -2.05 -3.72 -17.24
CA GLN A 130 -3.42 -3.82 -16.75
C GLN A 130 -4.44 -3.35 -17.80
N GLU A 131 -4.21 -2.21 -18.43
CA GLU A 131 -5.07 -1.73 -19.52
C GLU A 131 -5.14 -2.71 -20.70
N ARG A 132 -4.00 -3.34 -21.03
CA ARG A 132 -3.97 -4.36 -22.10
C ARG A 132 -4.78 -5.60 -21.72
N LEU A 133 -4.71 -6.04 -20.48
CA LEU A 133 -5.51 -7.16 -19.97
C LEU A 133 -7.00 -6.86 -20.04
N GLU A 134 -7.44 -5.70 -19.60
CA GLU A 134 -8.85 -5.28 -19.66
C GLU A 134 -9.38 -5.25 -21.11
N ARG A 135 -8.55 -4.78 -22.06
CA ARG A 135 -8.90 -4.81 -23.50
C ARG A 135 -9.04 -6.24 -24.02
N LEU A 136 -8.12 -7.14 -23.63
CA LEU A 136 -8.16 -8.55 -24.04
C LEU A 136 -9.38 -9.27 -23.47
N GLU A 137 -9.72 -9.03 -22.20
CA GLU A 137 -10.91 -9.59 -21.57
C GLU A 137 -12.18 -9.12 -22.28
N THR A 138 -12.27 -7.84 -22.61
CA THR A 138 -13.39 -7.29 -23.38
C THR A 138 -13.52 -7.96 -24.76
N MET A 139 -12.41 -8.07 -25.49
CA MET A 139 -12.38 -8.74 -26.79
C MET A 139 -12.78 -10.22 -26.69
N GLN A 140 -12.30 -10.93 -25.65
CA GLN A 140 -12.66 -12.32 -25.42
C GLN A 140 -14.16 -12.47 -25.14
N GLN A 141 -14.72 -11.57 -24.34
CA GLN A 141 -16.15 -11.57 -24.05
C GLN A 141 -17.00 -11.32 -25.30
N GLU A 142 -16.61 -10.35 -26.14
CA GLU A 142 -17.26 -10.10 -27.43
C GLU A 142 -17.20 -11.31 -28.38
N GLN A 143 -16.04 -12.00 -28.43
CA GLN A 143 -15.89 -13.23 -29.22
C GLN A 143 -16.79 -14.36 -28.71
N CYS A 144 -16.86 -14.54 -27.39
CA CYS A 144 -17.75 -15.51 -26.76
C CYS A 144 -19.21 -15.24 -27.10
N GLU A 145 -19.66 -14.00 -27.00
CA GLU A 145 -21.03 -13.60 -27.37
C GLU A 145 -21.32 -13.82 -28.86
N ARG A 146 -20.32 -13.55 -29.71
CA ARG A 146 -20.43 -13.80 -31.15
C ARG A 146 -20.58 -15.30 -31.45
N LEU A 147 -19.78 -16.15 -30.82
CA LEU A 147 -19.89 -17.60 -30.94
C LEU A 147 -21.27 -18.09 -30.49
N HIS A 148 -21.75 -17.67 -29.34
CA HIS A 148 -23.09 -18.04 -28.84
C HIS A 148 -24.22 -17.56 -29.77
N ARG A 149 -24.10 -16.41 -30.43
CA ARG A 149 -25.04 -15.94 -31.45
C ARG A 149 -25.03 -16.86 -32.68
N MET A 150 -23.83 -17.27 -33.13
CA MET A 150 -23.70 -18.19 -34.27
C MET A 150 -24.25 -19.57 -33.97
N GLU A 151 -23.97 -20.15 -32.80
CA GLU A 151 -24.54 -21.44 -32.36
C GLU A 151 -26.06 -21.41 -32.32
N ARG A 152 -26.66 -20.35 -31.78
CA ARG A 152 -28.12 -20.17 -31.79
C ARG A 152 -28.67 -20.10 -33.19
N ALA A 153 -28.03 -19.34 -34.08
CA ALA A 153 -28.48 -19.22 -35.49
C ALA A 153 -28.42 -20.57 -36.23
N MET A 154 -27.35 -21.36 -36.02
CA MET A 154 -27.23 -22.72 -36.60
C MET A 154 -28.28 -23.68 -36.06
N SER A 155 -28.54 -23.64 -34.75
CA SER A 155 -29.61 -24.45 -34.15
C SER A 155 -30.99 -24.13 -34.70
N TRP A 156 -31.28 -22.87 -34.99
CA TRP A 156 -32.54 -22.46 -35.63
C TRP A 156 -32.63 -22.90 -37.11
N SER A 157 -31.56 -22.82 -37.89
CA SER A 157 -31.52 -23.29 -39.27
C SER A 157 -31.76 -24.79 -39.38
N GLY A 158 -31.16 -25.57 -38.45
CA GLY A 158 -31.43 -27.02 -38.34
C GLY A 158 -32.86 -27.38 -37.96
N LYS A 159 -33.54 -26.57 -37.15
CA LYS A 159 -34.98 -26.74 -36.85
C LYS A 159 -35.85 -26.38 -38.03
N LEU A 160 -35.53 -25.32 -38.75
CA LEU A 160 -36.27 -24.89 -39.97
C LEU A 160 -36.12 -25.91 -41.10
N SER A 161 -34.94 -26.50 -41.31
CA SER A 161 -34.75 -27.56 -42.30
C SER A 161 -35.60 -28.82 -42.01
N ARG A 162 -35.69 -29.21 -40.73
CA ARG A 162 -36.54 -30.31 -40.29
C ARG A 162 -38.05 -30.02 -40.50
N LEU A 163 -38.48 -28.81 -40.20
CA LEU A 163 -39.86 -28.40 -40.47
C LEU A 163 -40.17 -28.39 -41.96
N ARG A 164 -39.26 -27.89 -42.81
CA ARG A 164 -39.46 -27.96 -44.29
C ARG A 164 -39.54 -29.39 -44.80
N ALA A 165 -38.77 -30.31 -44.27
CA ALA A 165 -38.85 -31.74 -44.64
C ALA A 165 -40.18 -32.40 -44.26
N VAL A 166 -40.82 -31.95 -43.18
CA VAL A 166 -42.13 -32.45 -42.73
C VAL A 166 -43.29 -31.85 -43.59
N PHE A 167 -43.16 -30.62 -44.09
CA PHE A 167 -44.19 -29.95 -44.89
C PHE A 167 -43.92 -30.00 -46.38
N SER A 168 -42.93 -30.75 -46.85
CA SER A 168 -42.77 -30.98 -48.30
C SER A 168 -43.87 -31.86 -48.81
N PRO A 169 -44.66 -31.45 -49.82
CA PRO A 169 -45.73 -32.30 -50.35
C PRO A 169 -45.11 -33.55 -50.90
N LYS A 170 -45.61 -34.73 -50.44
CA LYS A 170 -45.33 -35.99 -51.12
C LYS A 170 -45.93 -35.92 -52.50
N ASP A 171 -45.06 -35.86 -53.50
CA ASP A 171 -45.51 -36.01 -54.90
C ASP A 171 -46.24 -37.36 -55.01
N SER A 172 -47.57 -37.23 -55.14
CA SER A 172 -48.44 -38.32 -55.53
C SER A 172 -48.41 -38.37 -57.06
N SER A 173 -47.45 -39.06 -57.63
CA SER A 173 -47.51 -39.54 -58.99
C SER A 173 -47.07 -40.98 -59.07
N SER A 174 -48.08 -41.82 -58.85
CA SER A 174 -48.04 -43.20 -59.34
C SER A 174 -49.16 -43.33 -60.33
N LYS A 175 -48.82 -43.30 -61.61
CA LYS A 175 -49.37 -44.16 -62.60
C LYS A 175 -48.36 -44.33 -63.74
#